data_4750f030080af456587ee2cbcccb5243
#
_entry.id   4750f030080af456587ee2cbcccb5243
#
_cell.length_a   1.000
_cell.length_b   1.000
_cell.length_c   1.000
_cell.angle_alpha   90.00
_cell.angle_beta   90.00
_cell.angle_gamma   90.00
#
_symmetry.space_group_name_H-M   'P 1'
#
loop_
_entity.id
_entity.type
_entity.pdbx_description
1 polymer ?
#
loop_
_entity_poly.entity_id
_entity_poly.type
_entity_poly.pdbx_seq_one_letter_code
_entity_poly.pdbx_strand_id
1 'polypeptide(L)'
;ASTLSKPIVTGLLRDELKFKGLVFTDAMDMKGATKMFPEGTANVKAILAGNDILETFVDVPAAFEAIKKALTNGEISQEDIDQRVKRILNAKAWAGLAHYSPIVVENLIKDLNPIKSEVLNREFAEKTITLIKNPGELVPIKALDKTRIATLAIGKPSYGSPFPTEFQKMANNYVEMPHFYLDETSADTTIARIENTLKNYDVVLMGIHSISIRPANNYSLKPAIKTLVNRFTTPKTVA
;
A
#
# COMPACT_ATOMS: atom_id res chain seq x y z
N ALA A 1 20.45 -8.68 -1.68
CA ALA A 1 19.64 -7.61 -1.10
C ALA A 1 20.54 -6.42 -0.77
N SER A 2 20.09 -5.19 -1.06
CA SER A 2 20.84 -3.95 -0.75
C SER A 2 21.19 -3.83 0.73
N THR A 3 20.27 -4.22 1.60
CA THR A 3 20.41 -4.30 3.06
C THR A 3 21.68 -5.05 3.54
N LEU A 4 22.11 -6.07 2.80
CA LEU A 4 23.27 -6.91 3.16
C LEU A 4 24.56 -6.48 2.42
N SER A 5 24.52 -5.36 1.69
CA SER A 5 25.61 -4.94 0.82
C SER A 5 26.39 -3.75 1.42
N LYS A 6 27.60 -4.02 1.91
CA LYS A 6 28.50 -2.97 2.40
C LYS A 6 28.78 -1.88 1.38
N PRO A 7 29.02 -2.18 0.07
CA PRO A 7 29.18 -1.13 -0.94
C PRO A 7 27.97 -0.21 -1.09
N ILE A 8 26.74 -0.72 -0.85
CA ILE A 8 25.53 0.09 -0.94
C ILE A 8 25.31 0.86 0.37
N VAL A 9 25.29 0.17 1.52
CA VAL A 9 24.92 0.81 2.79
C VAL A 9 26.05 1.71 3.31
N THR A 10 27.27 1.21 3.32
CA THR A 10 28.42 2.03 3.75
C THR A 10 28.91 2.90 2.60
N GLY A 11 29.31 2.30 1.48
CA GLY A 11 29.96 3.02 0.37
C GLY A 11 29.08 4.11 -0.22
N LEU A 12 27.93 3.74 -0.79
CA LEU A 12 27.06 4.72 -1.44
C LEU A 12 26.34 5.61 -0.42
N LEU A 13 25.59 5.03 0.54
CA LEU A 13 24.72 5.81 1.41
C LEU A 13 25.51 6.66 2.43
N ARG A 14 26.49 6.05 3.12
CA ARG A 14 27.24 6.74 4.17
C ARG A 14 28.39 7.59 3.60
N ASP A 15 29.21 6.99 2.72
CA ASP A 15 30.47 7.62 2.30
C ASP A 15 30.27 8.58 1.15
N GLU A 16 29.48 8.24 0.13
CA GLU A 16 29.24 9.11 -1.03
C GLU A 16 28.13 10.12 -0.77
N LEU A 17 26.91 9.65 -0.37
CA LEU A 17 25.76 10.52 -0.10
C LEU A 17 25.81 11.20 1.26
N LYS A 18 26.81 10.89 2.11
CA LYS A 18 27.03 11.51 3.44
C LYS A 18 25.81 11.41 4.38
N PHE A 19 24.99 10.36 4.26
CA PHE A 19 23.85 10.17 5.16
C PHE A 19 24.30 9.95 6.61
N LYS A 20 23.83 10.79 7.53
CA LYS A 20 24.22 10.79 8.95
C LYS A 20 23.17 10.21 9.90
N GLY A 21 21.95 9.95 9.41
CA GLY A 21 20.85 9.41 10.20
C GLY A 21 20.99 7.92 10.51
N LEU A 22 19.99 7.36 11.19
CA LEU A 22 19.87 5.92 11.44
C LEU A 22 19.53 5.17 10.16
N VAL A 23 20.19 4.03 9.96
CA VAL A 23 19.90 3.10 8.87
C VAL A 23 19.22 1.86 9.46
N PHE A 24 17.99 1.64 9.02
CA PHE A 24 17.21 0.45 9.35
C PHE A 24 17.32 -0.56 8.22
N THR A 25 17.32 -1.84 8.54
CA THR A 25 17.14 -2.87 7.52
C THR A 25 15.69 -2.86 7.02
N ASP A 26 15.43 -3.46 5.88
CA ASP A 26 14.13 -4.01 5.57
C ASP A 26 13.89 -5.26 6.43
N ALA A 27 12.68 -5.81 6.43
CA ALA A 27 12.31 -6.98 7.20
C ALA A 27 13.25 -8.17 6.93
N MET A 28 13.94 -8.63 7.97
CA MET A 28 14.97 -9.68 7.89
C MET A 28 14.39 -11.09 7.73
N ASP A 29 13.07 -11.26 7.87
CA ASP A 29 12.34 -12.51 7.61
C ASP A 29 12.05 -12.76 6.12
N MET A 30 12.28 -11.74 5.29
CA MET A 30 12.03 -11.85 3.85
C MET A 30 12.92 -12.90 3.18
N LYS A 31 12.34 -13.69 2.28
CA LYS A 31 13.04 -14.75 1.54
C LYS A 31 14.29 -14.30 0.80
N GLY A 32 14.38 -13.04 0.43
CA GLY A 32 15.59 -12.45 -0.18
C GLY A 32 16.77 -12.34 0.77
N ALA A 33 16.52 -12.27 2.07
CA ALA A 33 17.55 -12.29 3.12
C ALA A 33 17.80 -13.71 3.63
N THR A 34 16.74 -14.49 3.89
CA THR A 34 16.84 -15.79 4.59
C THR A 34 17.27 -16.95 3.70
N LYS A 35 16.90 -16.98 2.40
CA LYS A 35 17.22 -18.10 1.51
C LYS A 35 18.71 -18.29 1.21
N MET A 36 19.48 -17.20 1.26
CA MET A 36 20.89 -17.21 0.84
C MET A 36 21.87 -17.43 2.01
N PHE A 37 21.40 -17.34 3.24
CA PHE A 37 22.26 -17.37 4.41
C PHE A 37 21.68 -18.26 5.50
N PRO A 38 22.52 -19.05 6.20
CA PRO A 38 22.14 -19.79 7.39
C PRO A 38 21.54 -18.86 8.46
N GLU A 39 20.77 -19.43 9.34
CA GLU A 39 20.10 -18.72 10.44
C GLU A 39 21.08 -17.85 11.24
N GLY A 40 20.72 -16.58 11.45
CA GLY A 40 21.59 -15.60 12.12
C GLY A 40 22.67 -14.95 11.25
N THR A 41 23.19 -15.60 10.22
CA THR A 41 24.29 -15.06 9.38
C THR A 41 23.87 -13.82 8.60
N ALA A 42 22.61 -13.75 8.14
CA ALA A 42 22.08 -12.57 7.47
C ALA A 42 22.12 -11.33 8.37
N ASN A 43 21.85 -11.51 9.68
CA ASN A 43 21.85 -10.44 10.67
C ASN A 43 23.26 -9.87 10.89
N VAL A 44 24.27 -10.74 11.00
CA VAL A 44 25.67 -10.33 11.08
C VAL A 44 26.10 -9.55 9.82
N LYS A 45 25.74 -10.05 8.63
CA LYS A 45 26.04 -9.36 7.37
C LYS A 45 25.35 -7.98 7.27
N ALA A 46 24.13 -7.84 7.77
CA ALA A 46 23.44 -6.56 7.80
C ALA A 46 24.17 -5.53 8.70
N ILE A 47 24.67 -5.96 9.87
CA ILE A 47 25.51 -5.11 10.72
C ILE A 47 26.81 -4.74 10.00
N LEU A 48 27.50 -5.70 9.43
CA LEU A 48 28.75 -5.49 8.70
C LEU A 48 28.55 -4.61 7.45
N ALA A 49 27.37 -4.61 6.87
CA ALA A 49 27.00 -3.71 5.77
C ALA A 49 26.86 -2.25 6.20
N GLY A 50 26.64 -1.95 7.49
CA GLY A 50 26.56 -0.60 8.03
C GLY A 50 25.17 -0.16 8.54
N ASN A 51 24.21 -1.12 8.63
CA ASN A 51 22.91 -0.82 9.26
C ASN A 51 23.07 -0.61 10.77
N ASP A 52 22.27 0.26 11.34
CA ASP A 52 22.25 0.54 12.78
C ASP A 52 21.24 -0.30 13.53
N ILE A 53 20.09 -0.54 12.90
CA ILE A 53 18.95 -1.24 13.50
C ILE A 53 18.50 -2.33 12.51
N LEU A 54 18.28 -3.51 13.06
CA LEU A 54 17.75 -4.65 12.33
C LEU A 54 16.26 -4.79 12.66
N GLU A 55 15.42 -5.00 11.65
CA GLU A 55 13.97 -5.07 11.79
C GLU A 55 13.46 -6.47 11.45
N THR A 56 12.40 -6.89 12.13
CA THR A 56 11.62 -8.12 11.88
C THR A 56 12.49 -9.38 11.71
N PHE A 57 12.79 -10.05 12.81
CA PHE A 57 13.55 -11.29 12.80
C PHE A 57 12.64 -12.52 12.68
N VAL A 58 13.15 -13.59 12.07
CA VAL A 58 12.53 -14.91 12.17
C VAL A 58 12.73 -15.47 13.60
N ASP A 59 13.95 -15.32 14.14
CA ASP A 59 14.32 -15.77 15.47
C ASP A 59 15.26 -14.75 16.13
N VAL A 60 14.76 -14.01 17.11
CA VAL A 60 15.52 -12.98 17.83
C VAL A 60 16.66 -13.57 18.68
N PRO A 61 16.44 -14.65 19.47
CA PRO A 61 17.53 -15.32 20.18
C PRO A 61 18.67 -15.78 19.28
N ALA A 62 18.37 -16.44 18.17
CA ALA A 62 19.38 -16.89 17.20
C ALA A 62 20.15 -15.71 16.57
N ALA A 63 19.47 -14.62 16.24
CA ALA A 63 20.11 -13.41 15.74
C ALA A 63 21.07 -12.80 16.78
N PHE A 64 20.65 -12.73 18.03
CA PHE A 64 21.45 -12.20 19.14
C PHE A 64 22.72 -13.04 19.35
N GLU A 65 22.60 -14.38 19.42
CA GLU A 65 23.75 -15.27 19.60
C GLU A 65 24.72 -15.22 18.41
N ALA A 66 24.21 -15.09 17.19
CA ALA A 66 25.06 -14.94 16.00
C ALA A 66 25.87 -13.63 16.05
N ILE A 67 25.26 -12.52 16.43
CA ILE A 67 25.94 -11.21 16.57
C ILE A 67 26.96 -11.27 17.72
N LYS A 68 26.60 -11.84 18.85
CA LYS A 68 27.49 -12.03 19.99
C LYS A 68 28.72 -12.87 19.64
N LYS A 69 28.51 -13.95 18.87
CA LYS A 69 29.60 -14.80 18.35
C LYS A 69 30.50 -14.00 17.39
N ALA A 70 29.93 -13.22 16.48
CA ALA A 70 30.68 -12.42 15.55
C ALA A 70 31.53 -11.35 16.28
N LEU A 71 31.02 -10.76 17.37
CA LEU A 71 31.78 -9.88 18.24
C LEU A 71 32.94 -10.62 18.94
N THR A 72 32.69 -11.81 19.51
CA THR A 72 33.70 -12.60 20.17
C THR A 72 34.82 -13.04 19.23
N ASN A 73 34.48 -13.34 17.97
CA ASN A 73 35.42 -13.75 16.92
C ASN A 73 36.16 -12.54 16.28
N GLY A 74 35.82 -11.31 16.63
CA GLY A 74 36.42 -10.12 16.06
C GLY A 74 35.95 -9.76 14.64
N GLU A 75 34.86 -10.40 14.16
CA GLU A 75 34.22 -10.04 12.88
C GLU A 75 33.52 -8.68 12.97
N ILE A 76 32.92 -8.37 14.12
CA ILE A 76 32.37 -7.07 14.49
C ILE A 76 33.21 -6.56 15.65
N SER A 77 33.64 -5.31 15.60
CA SER A 77 34.38 -4.71 16.72
C SER A 77 33.43 -4.14 17.78
N GLN A 78 33.89 -4.04 19.03
CA GLN A 78 33.16 -3.34 20.09
C GLN A 78 32.91 -1.89 19.71
N GLU A 79 33.89 -1.22 19.10
CA GLU A 79 33.76 0.15 18.61
C GLU A 79 32.61 0.30 17.59
N ASP A 80 32.43 -0.66 16.68
CA ASP A 80 31.33 -0.66 15.74
C ASP A 80 29.96 -0.71 16.42
N ILE A 81 29.83 -1.52 17.47
CA ILE A 81 28.59 -1.60 18.28
C ILE A 81 28.38 -0.30 19.05
N ASP A 82 29.39 0.23 19.69
CA ASP A 82 29.30 1.47 20.48
C ASP A 82 28.89 2.68 19.62
N GLN A 83 29.43 2.76 18.40
CA GLN A 83 29.04 3.82 17.46
C GLN A 83 27.56 3.72 17.02
N ARG A 84 27.03 2.50 16.83
CA ARG A 84 25.61 2.29 16.54
C ARG A 84 24.73 2.68 17.73
N VAL A 85 25.09 2.20 18.91
CA VAL A 85 24.40 2.55 20.17
C VAL A 85 24.38 4.06 20.36
N LYS A 86 25.50 4.75 20.14
CA LYS A 86 25.60 6.20 20.23
C LYS A 86 24.67 6.91 19.25
N ARG A 87 24.58 6.45 17.99
CA ARG A 87 23.64 7.01 17.00
C ARG A 87 22.19 6.81 17.43
N ILE A 88 21.85 5.64 17.94
CA ILE A 88 20.50 5.31 18.45
C ILE A 88 20.14 6.21 19.65
N LEU A 89 21.05 6.36 20.60
CA LEU A 89 20.83 7.21 21.78
C LEU A 89 20.69 8.68 21.38
N ASN A 90 21.49 9.17 20.44
CA ASN A 90 21.37 10.53 19.91
C ASN A 90 20.00 10.75 19.23
N ALA A 91 19.52 9.77 18.45
CA ALA A 91 18.20 9.86 17.85
C ALA A 91 17.07 9.85 18.88
N LYS A 92 17.20 9.03 19.93
CA LYS A 92 16.26 9.04 21.07
C LYS A 92 16.27 10.38 21.81
N ALA A 93 17.44 10.95 22.04
CA ALA A 93 17.57 12.26 22.67
C ALA A 93 16.94 13.37 21.80
N TRP A 94 17.22 13.35 20.48
CA TRP A 94 16.61 14.27 19.52
C TRP A 94 15.08 14.15 19.50
N ALA A 95 14.53 12.94 19.61
CA ALA A 95 13.10 12.68 19.72
C ALA A 95 12.49 13.08 21.08
N GLY A 96 13.26 13.64 22.00
CA GLY A 96 12.79 14.07 23.33
C GLY A 96 12.55 12.94 24.33
N LEU A 97 12.97 11.70 24.03
CA LEU A 97 12.70 10.55 24.88
C LEU A 97 13.42 10.55 26.23
N ALA A 98 14.40 11.45 26.42
CA ALA A 98 15.02 11.66 27.74
C ALA A 98 14.04 12.28 28.76
N HIS A 99 13.03 12.99 28.28
CA HIS A 99 11.95 13.59 29.06
C HIS A 99 10.60 13.17 28.47
N TYR A 100 10.37 11.85 28.43
CA TYR A 100 9.15 11.30 27.84
C TYR A 100 7.91 11.84 28.55
N SER A 101 7.02 12.44 27.78
CA SER A 101 5.69 12.83 28.22
C SER A 101 4.66 11.98 27.45
N PRO A 102 3.69 11.37 28.12
CA PRO A 102 2.62 10.66 27.46
C PRO A 102 1.85 11.57 26.50
N ILE A 103 1.39 11.01 25.39
CA ILE A 103 0.52 11.74 24.46
C ILE A 103 -0.78 12.09 25.16
N VAL A 104 -1.16 13.37 25.11
CA VAL A 104 -2.46 13.84 25.57
C VAL A 104 -3.52 13.36 24.56
N VAL A 105 -4.42 12.49 25.02
CA VAL A 105 -5.43 11.86 24.16
C VAL A 105 -6.57 12.82 23.80
N GLU A 106 -6.77 13.86 24.63
CA GLU A 106 -7.78 14.90 24.39
C GLU A 106 -7.48 15.61 23.06
N ASN A 107 -8.49 15.70 22.20
CA ASN A 107 -8.41 16.24 20.83
C ASN A 107 -7.51 15.48 19.85
N LEU A 108 -6.94 14.33 20.21
CA LEU A 108 -6.01 13.58 19.35
C LEU A 108 -6.57 13.34 17.95
N ILE A 109 -7.83 12.91 17.85
CA ILE A 109 -8.47 12.65 16.54
C ILE A 109 -8.56 13.92 15.70
N LYS A 110 -8.90 15.06 16.31
CA LYS A 110 -8.99 16.35 15.63
C LYS A 110 -7.62 16.84 15.18
N ASP A 111 -6.60 16.66 16.00
CA ASP A 111 -5.22 17.09 15.71
C ASP A 111 -4.59 16.24 14.61
N LEU A 112 -4.90 14.93 14.57
CA LEU A 112 -4.43 14.03 13.52
C LEU A 112 -5.20 14.19 12.19
N ASN A 113 -6.45 14.69 12.25
CA ASN A 113 -7.30 14.87 11.06
C ASN A 113 -7.72 16.33 10.88
N PRO A 114 -6.79 17.26 10.70
CA PRO A 114 -7.13 18.66 10.44
C PRO A 114 -7.79 18.77 9.04
N ILE A 115 -8.69 19.72 8.89
CA ILE A 115 -9.38 20.01 7.60
C ILE A 115 -8.38 20.15 6.43
N LYS A 116 -7.20 20.67 6.71
CA LYS A 116 -6.12 20.78 5.71
C LYS A 116 -5.73 19.42 5.12
N SER A 117 -5.79 18.34 5.89
CA SER A 117 -5.50 16.99 5.38
C SER A 117 -6.57 16.50 4.42
N GLU A 118 -7.84 16.83 4.67
CA GLU A 118 -8.94 16.50 3.74
C GLU A 118 -8.81 17.28 2.42
N VAL A 119 -8.49 18.57 2.48
CA VAL A 119 -8.22 19.39 1.30
C VAL A 119 -7.06 18.81 0.50
N LEU A 120 -5.96 18.46 1.17
CA LEU A 120 -4.79 17.87 0.53
C LEU A 120 -5.12 16.52 -0.13
N ASN A 121 -5.86 15.65 0.55
CA ASN A 121 -6.30 14.36 -0.01
C ASN A 121 -7.14 14.55 -1.27
N ARG A 122 -8.03 15.55 -1.27
CA ARG A 122 -8.82 15.89 -2.45
C ARG A 122 -7.96 16.39 -3.61
N GLU A 123 -7.02 17.29 -3.35
CA GLU A 123 -6.08 17.77 -4.36
C GLU A 123 -5.22 16.63 -4.94
N PHE A 124 -4.78 15.69 -4.10
CA PHE A 124 -4.05 14.50 -4.55
C PHE A 124 -4.93 13.64 -5.46
N ALA A 125 -6.17 13.35 -5.04
CA ALA A 125 -7.09 12.56 -5.85
C ALA A 125 -7.31 13.21 -7.22
N GLU A 126 -7.59 14.51 -7.26
CA GLU A 126 -7.79 15.25 -8.51
C GLU A 126 -6.56 15.21 -9.44
N LYS A 127 -5.35 15.34 -8.89
CA LYS A 127 -4.10 15.35 -9.66
C LYS A 127 -3.62 13.96 -10.10
N THR A 128 -4.05 12.91 -9.41
CA THR A 128 -3.62 11.53 -9.71
C THR A 128 -4.57 10.78 -10.65
N ILE A 129 -5.80 11.28 -10.83
CA ILE A 129 -6.73 10.69 -11.80
C ILE A 129 -6.12 10.78 -13.20
N THR A 130 -5.99 9.64 -13.85
CA THR A 130 -5.41 9.52 -15.18
C THR A 130 -6.44 8.95 -16.14
N LEU A 131 -6.79 9.74 -17.17
CA LEU A 131 -7.67 9.29 -18.23
C LEU A 131 -6.89 8.47 -19.26
N ILE A 132 -7.05 7.14 -19.22
CA ILE A 132 -6.31 6.21 -20.08
C ILE A 132 -6.97 6.11 -21.47
N LYS A 133 -8.30 6.09 -21.53
CA LYS A 133 -9.08 5.97 -22.77
C LYS A 133 -10.37 6.78 -22.65
N ASN A 134 -10.75 7.47 -23.72
CA ASN A 134 -12.02 8.19 -23.82
C ASN A 134 -12.58 8.12 -25.27
N PRO A 135 -12.87 6.90 -25.78
CA PRO A 135 -13.43 6.76 -27.11
C PRO A 135 -14.83 7.39 -27.16
N GLY A 136 -15.09 8.19 -28.19
CA GLY A 136 -16.37 8.88 -28.35
C GLY A 136 -16.60 10.02 -27.38
N GLU A 137 -15.56 10.52 -26.70
CA GLU A 137 -15.61 11.66 -25.78
C GLU A 137 -16.70 11.53 -24.71
N LEU A 138 -16.87 10.32 -24.13
CA LEU A 138 -17.85 10.04 -23.09
C LEU A 138 -17.60 10.86 -21.82
N VAL A 139 -16.34 11.14 -21.52
CA VAL A 139 -15.95 11.97 -20.36
C VAL A 139 -15.49 13.34 -20.86
N PRO A 140 -16.04 14.46 -20.35
CA PRO A 140 -17.09 14.55 -19.31
C PRO A 140 -18.48 14.19 -19.84
N ILE A 141 -19.32 13.60 -18.97
CA ILE A 141 -20.73 13.34 -19.28
C ILE A 141 -21.48 14.67 -19.33
N LYS A 142 -21.97 15.05 -20.53
CA LYS A 142 -22.46 16.43 -20.79
C LYS A 142 -23.95 16.65 -20.46
N ALA A 143 -24.75 15.59 -20.36
CA ALA A 143 -26.20 15.69 -20.21
C ALA A 143 -26.70 14.73 -19.13
N LEU A 144 -26.39 15.04 -17.87
CA LEU A 144 -26.74 14.21 -16.72
C LEU A 144 -28.26 14.03 -16.56
N ASP A 145 -29.04 15.04 -16.92
CA ASP A 145 -30.50 15.08 -16.84
C ASP A 145 -31.19 14.17 -17.90
N LYS A 146 -30.46 13.78 -18.94
CA LYS A 146 -30.98 12.98 -20.06
C LYS A 146 -30.35 11.62 -20.18
N THR A 147 -29.25 11.39 -19.47
CA THR A 147 -28.47 10.16 -19.54
C THR A 147 -28.88 9.22 -18.42
N ARG A 148 -29.31 8.01 -18.76
CA ARG A 148 -29.58 6.97 -17.74
C ARG A 148 -28.27 6.38 -17.26
N ILE A 149 -27.90 6.70 -16.04
CA ILE A 149 -26.65 6.31 -15.44
C ILE A 149 -26.91 5.28 -14.34
N ALA A 150 -26.06 4.26 -14.26
CA ALA A 150 -26.02 3.33 -13.13
C ALA A 150 -24.58 3.20 -12.61
N THR A 151 -24.42 2.79 -11.36
CA THR A 151 -23.11 2.46 -10.82
C THR A 151 -22.98 0.98 -10.52
N LEU A 152 -21.80 0.43 -10.74
CA LEU A 152 -21.42 -0.92 -10.34
C LEU A 152 -20.13 -0.87 -9.52
N ALA A 153 -20.20 -1.21 -8.24
CA ALA A 153 -19.02 -1.42 -7.42
C ALA A 153 -18.61 -2.90 -7.47
N ILE A 154 -17.34 -3.16 -7.74
CA ILE A 154 -16.76 -4.51 -7.83
C ILE A 154 -15.63 -4.66 -6.82
N GLY A 155 -15.65 -5.74 -6.06
CA GLY A 155 -14.64 -6.07 -5.06
C GLY A 155 -15.06 -5.70 -3.64
N LYS A 156 -14.29 -6.16 -2.64
CA LYS A 156 -14.64 -5.91 -1.24
C LYS A 156 -14.49 -4.44 -0.90
N PRO A 157 -15.49 -3.82 -0.26
CA PRO A 157 -15.31 -2.49 0.32
C PRO A 157 -14.17 -2.53 1.33
N SER A 158 -13.30 -1.54 1.30
CA SER A 158 -12.22 -1.43 2.28
C SER A 158 -12.80 -1.32 3.69
N TYR A 159 -12.29 -2.14 4.62
CA TYR A 159 -12.57 -2.04 6.07
C TYR A 159 -14.05 -1.89 6.46
N GLY A 160 -14.92 -2.75 5.91
CA GLY A 160 -16.32 -2.80 6.36
C GLY A 160 -17.17 -1.61 5.93
N SER A 161 -16.77 -0.86 4.91
CA SER A 161 -17.62 0.16 4.29
C SER A 161 -18.91 -0.48 3.82
N PRO A 162 -20.07 0.00 4.29
CA PRO A 162 -21.37 -0.56 3.89
C PRO A 162 -21.62 -0.28 2.39
N PHE A 163 -22.47 -1.10 1.80
CA PHE A 163 -23.08 -0.78 0.51
C PHE A 163 -24.22 0.25 0.72
N PRO A 164 -24.37 1.30 -0.13
CA PRO A 164 -23.48 1.69 -1.24
C PRO A 164 -22.11 2.18 -0.80
N THR A 165 -21.11 1.94 -1.63
CA THR A 165 -19.73 2.37 -1.39
C THR A 165 -19.60 3.90 -1.41
N GLU A 166 -18.54 4.47 -0.84
CA GLU A 166 -18.29 5.93 -0.88
C GLU A 166 -18.26 6.46 -2.31
N PHE A 167 -17.65 5.71 -3.24
CA PHE A 167 -17.70 6.03 -4.67
C PHE A 167 -19.14 6.22 -5.18
N GLN A 168 -20.04 5.30 -4.81
CA GLN A 168 -21.45 5.33 -5.23
C GLN A 168 -22.22 6.47 -4.56
N LYS A 169 -21.98 6.70 -3.27
CA LYS A 169 -22.58 7.83 -2.54
C LYS A 169 -22.16 9.18 -3.15
N MET A 170 -20.88 9.32 -3.47
CA MET A 170 -20.35 10.53 -4.10
C MET A 170 -20.93 10.75 -5.51
N ALA A 171 -21.16 9.67 -6.28
CA ALA A 171 -21.79 9.77 -7.59
C ALA A 171 -23.22 10.37 -7.51
N ASN A 172 -23.98 10.06 -6.46
CA ASN A 172 -25.31 10.62 -6.24
C ASN A 172 -25.33 12.14 -5.98
N ASN A 173 -24.19 12.78 -5.66
CA ASN A 173 -24.13 14.23 -5.58
C ASN A 173 -24.35 14.93 -6.93
N TYR A 174 -24.23 14.20 -8.04
CA TYR A 174 -24.40 14.74 -9.39
C TYR A 174 -25.78 14.45 -9.97
N VAL A 175 -26.26 13.22 -9.82
CA VAL A 175 -27.60 12.79 -10.20
C VAL A 175 -27.93 11.49 -9.43
N GLU A 176 -29.18 11.33 -9.03
CA GLU A 176 -29.65 10.10 -8.39
C GLU A 176 -29.58 8.95 -9.40
N MET A 177 -28.96 7.84 -8.99
CA MET A 177 -28.75 6.69 -9.85
C MET A 177 -28.77 5.36 -9.08
N PRO A 178 -29.21 4.25 -9.69
CA PRO A 178 -29.18 2.95 -9.04
C PRO A 178 -27.77 2.43 -8.86
N HIS A 179 -27.58 1.71 -7.77
CA HIS A 179 -26.31 1.14 -7.35
C HIS A 179 -26.35 -0.38 -7.41
N PHE A 180 -25.33 -0.98 -8.00
CA PHE A 180 -25.11 -2.42 -8.04
C PHE A 180 -23.79 -2.78 -7.42
N TYR A 181 -23.69 -4.01 -6.91
CA TYR A 181 -22.50 -4.51 -6.24
C TYR A 181 -22.21 -5.96 -6.63
N LEU A 182 -20.95 -6.27 -6.86
CA LEU A 182 -20.44 -7.61 -7.11
C LEU A 182 -19.10 -7.82 -6.40
N ASP A 183 -18.89 -9.01 -5.87
CA ASP A 183 -17.62 -9.46 -5.30
C ASP A 183 -17.31 -10.91 -5.65
N GLU A 184 -16.22 -11.44 -5.10
CA GLU A 184 -15.78 -12.82 -5.32
C GLU A 184 -16.80 -13.89 -4.85
N THR A 185 -17.74 -13.52 -3.96
CA THR A 185 -18.77 -14.43 -3.41
C THR A 185 -20.06 -14.38 -4.22
N SER A 186 -20.22 -13.40 -5.11
CA SER A 186 -21.44 -13.22 -5.90
C SER A 186 -21.73 -14.44 -6.78
N ALA A 187 -22.97 -14.97 -6.72
CA ALA A 187 -23.39 -16.09 -7.55
C ALA A 187 -23.43 -15.71 -9.03
N ASP A 188 -23.16 -16.65 -9.93
CA ASP A 188 -23.15 -16.40 -11.37
C ASP A 188 -24.53 -15.95 -11.89
N THR A 189 -25.61 -16.43 -11.28
CA THR A 189 -26.99 -15.97 -11.55
C THR A 189 -27.18 -14.51 -11.19
N THR A 190 -26.59 -14.04 -10.09
CA THR A 190 -26.62 -12.63 -9.68
C THR A 190 -25.82 -11.77 -10.66
N ILE A 191 -24.64 -12.24 -11.06
CA ILE A 191 -23.81 -11.55 -12.06
C ILE A 191 -24.57 -11.38 -13.38
N ALA A 192 -25.19 -12.46 -13.89
CA ALA A 192 -25.96 -12.42 -15.11
C ALA A 192 -27.19 -11.49 -15.00
N ARG A 193 -27.90 -11.49 -13.88
CA ARG A 193 -29.03 -10.60 -13.62
C ARG A 193 -28.59 -9.14 -13.63
N ILE A 194 -27.51 -8.80 -12.95
CA ILE A 194 -26.98 -7.45 -12.92
C ILE A 194 -26.52 -7.03 -14.32
N GLU A 195 -25.78 -7.89 -15.03
CA GLU A 195 -25.37 -7.63 -16.41
C GLU A 195 -26.55 -7.27 -17.30
N ASN A 196 -27.63 -8.06 -17.25
CA ASN A 196 -28.82 -7.79 -18.05
C ASN A 196 -29.50 -6.48 -17.66
N THR A 197 -29.55 -6.15 -16.38
CA THR A 197 -30.11 -4.89 -15.89
C THR A 197 -29.30 -3.70 -16.40
N LEU A 198 -27.97 -3.78 -16.33
CA LEU A 198 -27.05 -2.71 -16.73
C LEU A 198 -27.13 -2.36 -18.23
N LYS A 199 -27.57 -3.28 -19.07
CA LYS A 199 -27.81 -3.02 -20.53
C LYS A 199 -28.87 -1.95 -20.79
N ASN A 200 -29.73 -1.67 -19.81
CA ASN A 200 -30.80 -0.67 -19.93
C ASN A 200 -30.31 0.76 -19.64
N TYR A 201 -29.03 0.94 -19.30
CA TYR A 201 -28.43 2.24 -18.99
C TYR A 201 -27.51 2.68 -20.11
N ASP A 202 -27.48 3.98 -20.33
CA ASP A 202 -26.66 4.61 -21.37
C ASP A 202 -25.18 4.67 -20.93
N VAL A 203 -24.97 4.87 -19.63
CA VAL A 203 -23.63 4.90 -19.00
C VAL A 203 -23.62 4.04 -17.72
N VAL A 204 -22.58 3.25 -17.56
CA VAL A 204 -22.31 2.50 -16.33
C VAL A 204 -20.99 2.96 -15.74
N LEU A 205 -21.03 3.57 -14.56
CA LEU A 205 -19.84 3.95 -13.79
C LEU A 205 -19.38 2.74 -12.97
N MET A 206 -18.26 2.16 -13.34
CA MET A 206 -17.70 1.00 -12.64
C MET A 206 -16.55 1.41 -11.73
N GLY A 207 -16.69 1.17 -10.43
CA GLY A 207 -15.61 1.25 -9.45
C GLY A 207 -15.07 -0.14 -9.13
N ILE A 208 -13.79 -0.39 -9.37
CA ILE A 208 -13.13 -1.64 -8.99
C ILE A 208 -12.28 -1.37 -7.75
N HIS A 209 -12.64 -2.00 -6.63
CA HIS A 209 -12.08 -1.71 -5.32
C HIS A 209 -11.42 -2.94 -4.70
N SER A 210 -10.37 -2.71 -3.90
CA SER A 210 -9.73 -3.74 -3.05
C SER A 210 -9.42 -5.05 -3.78
N ILE A 211 -9.01 -4.96 -5.03
CA ILE A 211 -8.55 -6.11 -5.80
C ILE A 211 -7.12 -6.49 -5.40
N SER A 212 -6.76 -7.76 -5.58
CA SER A 212 -5.37 -8.20 -5.39
C SER A 212 -4.44 -7.50 -6.37
N ILE A 213 -3.29 -7.04 -5.90
CA ILE A 213 -2.22 -6.52 -6.76
C ILE A 213 -1.47 -7.64 -7.52
N ARG A 214 -1.80 -8.91 -7.25
CA ARG A 214 -1.11 -10.08 -7.83
C ARG A 214 -1.86 -10.60 -9.06
N PRO A 215 -1.30 -10.45 -10.26
CA PRO A 215 -1.90 -11.00 -11.50
C PRO A 215 -2.12 -12.51 -11.46
N ALA A 216 -1.21 -13.25 -10.78
CA ALA A 216 -1.30 -14.69 -10.61
C ALA A 216 -2.59 -15.16 -9.94
N ASN A 217 -3.21 -14.32 -9.12
CA ASN A 217 -4.48 -14.57 -8.44
C ASN A 217 -5.68 -14.01 -9.23
N ASN A 218 -5.52 -13.73 -10.53
CA ASN A 218 -6.53 -13.08 -11.35
C ASN A 218 -7.10 -11.80 -10.70
N TYR A 219 -6.25 -11.06 -9.97
CA TYR A 219 -6.63 -9.87 -9.19
C TYR A 219 -7.75 -10.12 -8.17
N SER A 220 -7.97 -11.36 -7.73
CA SER A 220 -9.11 -11.81 -6.92
C SER A 220 -10.47 -11.53 -7.58
N LEU A 221 -10.51 -11.41 -8.91
CA LEU A 221 -11.75 -11.25 -9.67
C LEU A 221 -12.21 -12.60 -10.20
N LYS A 222 -13.47 -12.92 -9.96
CA LYS A 222 -14.14 -14.09 -10.53
C LYS A 222 -14.13 -14.01 -12.08
N PRO A 223 -13.90 -15.11 -12.81
CA PRO A 223 -13.89 -15.08 -14.28
C PRO A 223 -15.16 -14.46 -14.89
N ALA A 224 -16.34 -14.75 -14.34
CA ALA A 224 -17.60 -14.18 -14.78
C ALA A 224 -17.65 -12.65 -14.62
N ILE A 225 -17.12 -12.10 -13.51
CA ILE A 225 -17.03 -10.65 -13.29
C ILE A 225 -16.06 -10.02 -14.29
N LYS A 226 -14.91 -10.65 -14.53
CA LYS A 226 -13.95 -10.17 -15.53
C LYS A 226 -14.56 -10.14 -16.94
N THR A 227 -15.34 -11.15 -17.30
CA THR A 227 -16.06 -11.19 -18.57
C THR A 227 -17.07 -10.04 -18.66
N LEU A 228 -17.83 -9.78 -17.59
CA LEU A 228 -18.78 -8.67 -17.51
C LEU A 228 -18.04 -7.33 -17.72
N VAL A 229 -16.98 -7.07 -16.97
CA VAL A 229 -16.19 -5.84 -17.12
C VAL A 229 -15.72 -5.65 -18.56
N ASN A 230 -15.15 -6.68 -19.17
CA ASN A 230 -14.67 -6.61 -20.55
C ASN A 230 -15.78 -6.26 -21.55
N ARG A 231 -16.99 -6.80 -21.38
CA ARG A 231 -18.14 -6.49 -22.26
C ARG A 231 -18.57 -5.02 -22.19
N PHE A 232 -18.50 -4.42 -21.01
CA PHE A 232 -18.88 -3.02 -20.84
C PHE A 232 -17.75 -2.01 -21.16
N THR A 233 -16.49 -2.46 -21.15
CA THR A 233 -15.34 -1.61 -21.45
C THR A 233 -14.85 -1.71 -22.89
N THR A 234 -15.36 -2.68 -23.66
CA THR A 234 -15.08 -2.78 -25.10
C THR A 234 -16.02 -1.83 -25.85
N PRO A 235 -15.51 -0.95 -26.73
CA PRO A 235 -16.37 -0.08 -27.52
C PRO A 235 -17.41 -0.92 -28.29
N LYS A 236 -18.68 -0.53 -28.21
CA LYS A 236 -19.69 -1.12 -29.10
C LYS A 236 -19.23 -0.77 -30.51
N THR A 237 -18.89 -1.78 -31.30
CA THR A 237 -18.74 -1.64 -32.75
C THR A 237 -20.12 -1.27 -33.24
N VAL A 238 -20.31 -0.01 -33.61
CA VAL A 238 -21.50 0.41 -34.35
C VAL A 238 -21.35 -0.24 -35.72
N ALA A 239 -22.16 -1.24 -35.99
CA ALA A 239 -22.27 -1.84 -37.30
C ALA A 239 -23.08 -0.89 -38.22
#